data_9c47942b67cfacfa5172ee93f15fcabd
#
_entry.id   9c47942b67cfacfa5172ee93f15fcabd
#
_cell.length_a   1.000
_cell.length_b   1.000
_cell.length_c   1.000
_cell.angle_alpha   90.00
_cell.angle_beta   90.00
_cell.angle_gamma   90.00
#
_symmetry.space_group_name_H-M   'P 1'
#
loop_
_entity.id
_entity.type
_entity.pdbx_description
1 polymer ?
#
loop_
_entity_poly.entity_id
_entity_poly.type
_entity_poly.pdbx_seq_one_letter_code
_entity_poly.pdbx_strand_id
1 'polypeptide(L)'
;MSVRVRFAPSPTGYLHIGGARTALFNWLYARHTSGTFVLRVEDTDDARNTREAVDVILDGLRWLGLDWEEGPVSGDAMQESRGDRGPYFQSQRGEIYQRRIQELIDKDLAYEYELSLIHISEPTRRLRI
;
A
#
# COMPACT_ATOMS: atom_id res chain seq x y z
N MET A 1 9.86 7.26 19.89
CA MET A 1 8.89 6.95 18.81
C MET A 1 8.91 5.45 18.60
N SER A 2 7.75 4.79 18.55
CA SER A 2 7.68 3.37 18.22
C SER A 2 7.89 3.19 16.70
N VAL A 3 8.65 2.18 16.33
CA VAL A 3 8.86 1.83 14.91
C VAL A 3 7.55 1.34 14.31
N ARG A 4 7.21 1.81 13.11
CA ARG A 4 6.11 1.31 12.30
C ARG A 4 6.60 1.00 10.91
N VAL A 5 6.41 -0.22 10.48
CA VAL A 5 6.78 -0.70 9.13
C VAL A 5 5.55 -1.17 8.38
N ARG A 6 5.62 -1.20 7.07
CA ARG A 6 4.46 -1.50 6.24
C ARG A 6 4.80 -2.48 5.13
N PHE A 7 3.96 -3.47 4.97
CA PHE A 7 3.83 -4.23 3.73
C PHE A 7 2.59 -3.74 2.96
N ALA A 8 2.74 -3.48 1.66
CA ALA A 8 1.70 -2.88 0.84
C ALA A 8 1.50 -3.67 -0.46
N PRO A 9 0.84 -4.84 -0.39
CA PRO A 9 0.58 -5.65 -1.57
C PRO A 9 -0.51 -5.04 -2.47
N SER A 10 -0.34 -5.20 -3.79
CA SER A 10 -1.41 -5.00 -4.76
C SER A 10 -2.12 -6.33 -4.98
N PRO A 11 -3.45 -6.42 -4.83
CA PRO A 11 -4.20 -7.67 -4.94
C PRO A 11 -4.47 -8.06 -6.40
N THR A 12 -3.39 -8.23 -7.18
CA THR A 12 -3.45 -8.59 -8.61
C THR A 12 -3.24 -10.08 -8.85
N GLY A 13 -3.27 -10.89 -7.79
CA GLY A 13 -3.09 -12.35 -7.83
C GLY A 13 -2.59 -12.90 -6.50
N TYR A 14 -2.01 -14.09 -6.56
CA TYR A 14 -1.48 -14.78 -5.38
C TYR A 14 -0.26 -14.06 -4.80
N LEU A 15 -0.06 -14.21 -3.49
CA LEU A 15 1.16 -13.77 -2.84
C LEU A 15 2.35 -14.58 -3.36
N HIS A 16 3.18 -13.97 -4.22
CA HIS A 16 4.37 -14.63 -4.74
C HIS A 16 5.54 -14.53 -3.75
N ILE A 17 6.56 -15.36 -3.94
CA ILE A 17 7.70 -15.48 -3.01
C ILE A 17 8.44 -14.14 -2.76
N GLY A 18 8.50 -13.26 -3.74
CA GLY A 18 9.08 -11.93 -3.57
C GLY A 18 8.26 -11.04 -2.62
N GLY A 19 6.93 -11.10 -2.71
CA GLY A 19 6.02 -10.42 -1.78
C GLY A 19 6.14 -10.99 -0.37
N ALA A 20 6.13 -12.32 -0.24
CA ALA A 20 6.30 -13.02 1.03
C ALA A 20 7.63 -12.64 1.71
N ARG A 21 8.74 -12.58 0.95
CA ARG A 21 10.03 -12.14 1.45
C ARG A 21 9.99 -10.70 1.96
N THR A 22 9.37 -9.80 1.22
CA THR A 22 9.25 -8.38 1.63
C THR A 22 8.41 -8.26 2.90
N ALA A 23 7.30 -8.98 2.99
CA ALA A 23 6.48 -9.05 4.20
C ALA A 23 7.29 -9.56 5.40
N LEU A 24 8.03 -10.68 5.22
CA LEU A 24 8.85 -11.28 6.26
C LEU A 24 9.91 -10.32 6.80
N PHE A 25 10.65 -9.59 5.95
CA PHE A 25 11.65 -8.62 6.42
C PHE A 25 11.02 -7.50 7.25
N ASN A 26 9.89 -6.96 6.81
CA ASN A 26 9.16 -5.94 7.57
C ASN A 26 8.65 -6.50 8.89
N TRP A 27 8.09 -7.69 8.88
CA TRP A 27 7.59 -8.36 10.08
C TRP A 27 8.71 -8.62 11.10
N LEU A 28 9.84 -9.19 10.66
CA LEU A 28 11.01 -9.44 11.51
C LEU A 28 11.54 -8.15 12.12
N TYR A 29 11.61 -7.08 11.35
CA TYR A 29 12.07 -5.79 11.85
C TYR A 29 11.10 -5.21 12.89
N ALA A 30 9.79 -5.29 12.65
CA ALA A 30 8.80 -4.91 13.64
C ALA A 30 8.95 -5.70 14.93
N ARG A 31 9.10 -7.03 14.85
CA ARG A 31 9.28 -7.88 16.04
C ARG A 31 10.58 -7.57 16.78
N HIS A 32 11.69 -7.41 16.07
CA HIS A 32 12.98 -7.07 16.65
C HIS A 32 12.96 -5.73 17.41
N THR A 33 12.23 -4.75 16.90
CA THR A 33 12.17 -3.39 17.48
C THR A 33 10.98 -3.19 18.42
N SER A 34 10.19 -4.23 18.72
CA SER A 34 8.90 -4.10 19.42
C SER A 34 7.99 -3.04 18.77
N GLY A 35 8.06 -2.97 17.46
CA GLY A 35 7.32 -2.04 16.62
C GLY A 35 5.99 -2.60 16.13
N THR A 36 5.33 -1.86 15.25
CA THR A 36 4.04 -2.21 14.63
C THR A 36 4.24 -2.63 13.18
N PHE A 37 3.73 -3.79 12.81
CA PHE A 37 3.65 -4.22 11.41
C PHE A 37 2.28 -3.87 10.85
N VAL A 38 2.27 -3.05 9.80
CA VAL A 38 1.08 -2.52 9.15
C VAL A 38 0.89 -3.21 7.81
N LEU A 39 -0.30 -3.71 7.55
CA LEU A 39 -0.71 -4.20 6.23
C LEU A 39 -1.64 -3.16 5.58
N ARG A 40 -1.29 -2.69 4.38
CA ARG A 40 -2.13 -1.78 3.59
C ARG A 40 -2.27 -2.28 2.18
N VAL A 41 -3.48 -2.62 1.78
CA VAL A 41 -3.79 -3.09 0.43
C VAL A 41 -3.76 -1.93 -0.56
N GLU A 42 -3.03 -2.09 -1.67
CA GLU A 42 -2.97 -1.12 -2.77
C GLU A 42 -3.90 -1.56 -3.90
N ASP A 43 -5.19 -1.29 -3.72
CA ASP A 43 -6.33 -1.73 -4.52
C ASP A 43 -6.81 -0.69 -5.54
N THR A 44 -5.90 0.01 -6.20
CA THR A 44 -6.24 1.08 -7.17
C THR A 44 -6.53 0.59 -8.60
N ASP A 45 -6.32 -0.68 -8.89
CA ASP A 45 -6.61 -1.28 -10.20
C ASP A 45 -7.94 -2.04 -10.14
N ASP A 46 -9.04 -1.31 -10.34
CA ASP A 46 -10.41 -1.85 -10.22
C ASP A 46 -10.69 -3.07 -11.13
N ALA A 47 -9.98 -3.18 -12.24
CA ALA A 47 -10.18 -4.29 -13.18
C ALA A 47 -9.61 -5.63 -12.67
N ARG A 48 -8.60 -5.60 -11.78
CA ARG A 48 -7.89 -6.77 -11.26
C ARG A 48 -8.03 -6.96 -9.75
N ASN A 49 -8.55 -5.97 -9.06
CA ASN A 49 -8.74 -6.03 -7.62
C ASN A 49 -10.08 -6.66 -7.29
N THR A 50 -10.05 -7.89 -6.81
CA THR A 50 -11.22 -8.53 -6.28
C THR A 50 -11.07 -8.77 -4.78
N ARG A 51 -12.20 -8.86 -4.09
CA ARG A 51 -12.26 -9.21 -2.67
C ARG A 51 -11.52 -10.53 -2.40
N GLU A 52 -11.74 -11.52 -3.25
CA GLU A 52 -11.13 -12.84 -3.17
C GLU A 52 -9.60 -12.77 -3.32
N ALA A 53 -9.09 -11.89 -4.19
CA ALA A 53 -7.64 -11.70 -4.36
C ALA A 53 -7.00 -11.11 -3.09
N VAL A 54 -7.68 -10.22 -2.39
CA VAL A 54 -7.22 -9.72 -1.09
C VAL A 54 -7.24 -10.83 -0.06
N ASP A 55 -8.34 -11.59 0.05
CA ASP A 55 -8.46 -12.70 1.03
C ASP A 55 -7.35 -13.73 0.83
N VAL A 56 -7.00 -14.08 -0.41
CA VAL A 56 -5.88 -14.99 -0.72
C VAL A 56 -4.55 -14.46 -0.19
N ILE A 57 -4.29 -13.15 -0.28
CA ILE A 57 -3.07 -12.54 0.28
C ILE A 57 -3.08 -12.62 1.81
N LEU A 58 -4.22 -12.29 2.44
CA LEU A 58 -4.36 -12.34 3.90
C LEU A 58 -4.16 -13.77 4.43
N ASP A 59 -4.75 -14.75 3.75
CA ASP A 59 -4.60 -16.17 4.10
C ASP A 59 -3.17 -16.67 3.90
N GLY A 60 -2.50 -16.23 2.82
CA GLY A 60 -1.09 -16.54 2.61
C GLY A 60 -0.19 -15.98 3.72
N LEU A 61 -0.44 -14.75 4.18
CA LEU A 61 0.30 -14.15 5.30
C LEU A 61 0.03 -14.90 6.61
N ARG A 62 -1.24 -15.27 6.89
CA ARG A 62 -1.62 -16.06 8.06
C ARG A 62 -0.96 -17.45 8.05
N TRP A 63 -0.96 -18.11 6.90
CA TRP A 63 -0.31 -19.41 6.72
C TRP A 63 1.20 -19.36 7.00
N LEU A 64 1.85 -18.25 6.63
CA LEU A 64 3.25 -17.99 6.94
C LEU A 64 3.50 -17.57 8.40
N GLY A 65 2.46 -17.37 9.20
CA GLY A 65 2.58 -16.88 10.57
C GLY A 65 2.96 -15.38 10.66
N LEU A 66 2.74 -14.62 9.59
CA LEU A 66 3.02 -13.18 9.53
C LEU A 66 1.76 -12.38 9.91
N ASP A 67 1.47 -12.31 11.19
CA ASP A 67 0.37 -11.53 11.74
C ASP A 67 0.68 -10.02 11.74
N TRP A 68 -0.36 -9.19 11.69
CA TRP A 68 -0.25 -7.74 11.67
C TRP A 68 -1.10 -7.07 12.74
N GLU A 69 -0.60 -5.96 13.29
CA GLU A 69 -1.30 -5.17 14.30
C GLU A 69 -2.30 -4.22 13.68
N GLU A 70 -1.97 -3.67 12.50
CA GLU A 70 -2.81 -2.71 11.79
C GLU A 70 -3.05 -3.14 10.36
N GLY A 71 -4.31 -3.12 9.91
CA GLY A 71 -4.67 -3.49 8.54
C GLY A 71 -6.03 -4.18 8.42
N PRO A 72 -6.41 -4.59 7.20
CA PRO A 72 -7.67 -5.27 6.95
C PRO A 72 -7.71 -6.65 7.59
N VAL A 73 -8.90 -7.11 7.96
CA VAL A 73 -9.15 -8.46 8.50
C VAL A 73 -9.73 -9.40 7.44
N SER A 74 -10.30 -8.84 6.37
CA SER A 74 -10.84 -9.56 5.21
C SER A 74 -10.65 -8.75 3.94
N GLY A 75 -10.95 -9.35 2.78
CA GLY A 75 -10.97 -8.66 1.49
C GLY A 75 -12.09 -7.65 1.31
N ASP A 76 -13.01 -7.58 2.25
CA ASP A 76 -14.08 -6.59 2.22
C ASP A 76 -13.61 -5.25 2.80
N ALA A 77 -13.39 -4.28 1.91
CA ALA A 77 -12.94 -2.94 2.30
C ALA A 77 -13.96 -2.20 3.20
N MET A 78 -15.21 -2.65 3.21
CA MET A 78 -16.26 -2.08 4.07
C MET A 78 -16.30 -2.70 5.47
N GLN A 79 -15.57 -3.79 5.70
CA GLN A 79 -15.42 -4.37 7.03
C GLN A 79 -14.44 -3.59 7.89
N GLU A 80 -14.62 -3.74 9.21
CA GLU A 80 -13.74 -3.15 10.21
C GLU A 80 -12.31 -3.69 10.06
N SER A 81 -11.36 -2.77 10.03
CA SER A 81 -9.92 -3.07 10.01
C SER A 81 -9.35 -2.97 11.41
N ARG A 82 -8.22 -3.63 11.67
CA ARG A 82 -7.47 -3.47 12.93
C ARG A 82 -6.70 -2.16 12.91
N GLY A 83 -6.58 -1.52 14.06
CA GLY A 83 -5.79 -0.30 14.24
C GLY A 83 -6.59 1.00 14.05
N ASP A 84 -5.97 2.11 14.46
CA ASP A 84 -6.61 3.43 14.56
C ASP A 84 -6.11 4.44 13.50
N ARG A 85 -5.23 4.01 12.59
CA ARG A 85 -4.59 4.88 11.58
C ARG A 85 -4.98 4.54 10.15
N GLY A 86 -6.17 3.97 10.00
CA GLY A 86 -6.78 3.69 8.69
C GLY A 86 -7.06 4.94 7.85
N PRO A 87 -7.69 4.78 6.71
CA PRO A 87 -8.05 3.51 6.06
C PRO A 87 -6.84 2.70 5.60
N TYR A 88 -7.01 1.37 5.53
CA TYR A 88 -5.94 0.44 5.13
C TYR A 88 -6.13 -0.14 3.72
N PHE A 89 -7.13 0.32 3.00
CA PHE A 89 -7.28 0.17 1.55
C PHE A 89 -6.93 1.49 0.88
N GLN A 90 -6.10 1.45 -0.16
CA GLN A 90 -5.65 2.66 -0.83
C GLN A 90 -6.80 3.40 -1.52
N SER A 91 -7.77 2.68 -2.09
CA SER A 91 -8.99 3.24 -2.70
C SER A 91 -9.76 4.17 -1.77
N GLN A 92 -9.73 3.93 -0.47
CA GLN A 92 -10.41 4.73 0.55
C GLN A 92 -9.62 5.97 1.02
N ARG A 93 -8.43 6.23 0.47
CA ARG A 93 -7.51 7.28 0.94
C ARG A 93 -7.53 8.55 0.07
N GLY A 94 -8.43 8.64 -0.89
CA GLY A 94 -8.49 9.75 -1.84
C GLY A 94 -8.50 11.13 -1.20
N GLU A 95 -9.36 11.36 -0.22
CA GLU A 95 -9.45 12.64 0.51
C GLU A 95 -8.15 12.98 1.26
N ILE A 96 -7.49 11.98 1.84
CA ILE A 96 -6.21 12.18 2.52
C ILE A 96 -5.16 12.62 1.51
N TYR A 97 -5.11 11.99 0.34
CA TYR A 97 -4.13 12.33 -0.71
C TYR A 97 -4.40 13.73 -1.27
N GLN A 98 -5.65 14.06 -1.58
CA GLN A 98 -5.99 15.39 -2.09
C GLN A 98 -5.62 16.49 -1.11
N ARG A 99 -5.94 16.32 0.17
CA ARG A 99 -5.54 17.30 1.19
C ARG A 99 -4.01 17.45 1.27
N ARG A 100 -3.25 16.36 1.20
CA ARG A 100 -1.78 16.42 1.23
C ARG A 100 -1.18 17.05 -0.03
N ILE A 101 -1.76 16.78 -1.19
CA ILE A 101 -1.37 17.41 -2.45
C ILE A 101 -1.61 18.93 -2.35
N GLN A 102 -2.77 19.34 -1.88
CA GLN A 102 -3.07 20.77 -1.71
C GLN A 102 -2.09 21.44 -0.74
N GLU A 103 -1.78 20.79 0.40
CA GLU A 103 -0.77 21.32 1.34
C GLU A 103 0.61 21.51 0.69
N LEU A 104 0.99 20.67 -0.27
CA LEU A 104 2.25 20.81 -1.01
C LEU A 104 2.19 21.94 -2.04
N ILE A 105 1.07 22.08 -2.76
CA ILE A 105 0.83 23.17 -3.72
C ILE A 105 0.86 24.52 -2.99
N ASP A 106 0.16 24.65 -1.86
CA ASP A 106 0.12 25.87 -1.05
C ASP A 106 1.51 26.30 -0.52
N LYS A 107 2.46 25.37 -0.48
CA LYS A 107 3.85 25.60 -0.05
C LYS A 107 4.85 25.73 -1.21
N ASP A 108 4.37 25.81 -2.44
CA ASP A 108 5.19 25.81 -3.66
C ASP A 108 6.14 24.57 -3.78
N LEU A 109 5.78 23.45 -3.16
CA LEU A 109 6.54 22.20 -3.21
C LEU A 109 6.01 21.20 -4.26
N ALA A 110 4.87 21.48 -4.87
CA ALA A 110 4.27 20.74 -5.98
C ALA A 110 3.51 21.69 -6.90
N TYR A 111 3.29 21.25 -8.13
CA TYR A 111 2.48 21.97 -9.12
C TYR A 111 1.67 21.00 -9.95
N GLU A 112 0.54 21.43 -10.47
CA GLU A 112 -0.24 20.67 -11.43
C GLU A 112 0.48 20.59 -12.77
N TYR A 113 0.52 19.40 -13.37
CA TYR A 113 1.08 19.18 -14.68
C TYR A 113 0.21 18.20 -15.47
N GLU A 114 -0.23 18.63 -16.64
CA GLU A 114 -0.97 17.75 -17.57
C GLU A 114 0.01 16.92 -18.39
N LEU A 115 -0.06 15.60 -18.24
CA LEU A 115 0.68 14.64 -19.05
C LEU A 115 -0.16 14.21 -20.24
N SER A 116 0.34 14.42 -21.45
CA SER A 116 -0.24 13.79 -22.65
C SER A 116 0.16 12.30 -22.72
N LEU A 117 -0.57 11.51 -23.51
CA LEU A 117 -0.27 10.09 -23.72
C LEU A 117 1.15 9.86 -24.25
N ILE A 118 1.71 10.80 -25.03
CA ILE A 118 3.08 10.70 -25.54
C ILE A 118 4.13 10.79 -24.41
N HIS A 119 3.89 11.57 -23.36
CA HIS A 119 4.78 11.67 -22.21
C HIS A 119 4.76 10.40 -21.36
N ILE A 120 3.66 9.65 -21.38
CA ILE A 120 3.50 8.39 -20.64
C ILE A 120 4.12 7.24 -21.41
N SER A 121 3.90 7.17 -22.75
CA SER A 121 4.38 6.10 -23.60
C SER A 121 5.85 6.24 -24.02
N GLU A 122 6.34 7.48 -24.11
CA GLU A 122 7.74 7.81 -24.45
C GLU A 122 8.37 8.68 -23.39
N PRO A 123 8.77 8.12 -22.24
CA PRO A 123 9.44 8.89 -21.20
C PRO A 123 10.74 9.47 -21.75
N THR A 124 10.90 10.77 -21.67
CA THR A 124 12.07 11.50 -22.16
C THR A 124 13.34 10.88 -21.60
N ARG A 125 14.16 10.26 -22.43
CA ARG A 125 15.54 9.93 -22.07
C ARG A 125 16.23 11.23 -21.73
N ARG A 126 16.57 11.45 -20.48
CA ARG A 126 17.54 12.50 -20.13
C ARG A 126 18.82 12.16 -20.86
N LEU A 127 19.12 12.91 -21.92
CA LEU A 127 20.45 12.93 -22.49
C LEU A 127 21.37 13.44 -21.37
N ARG A 128 22.22 12.56 -20.86
CA ARG A 128 23.38 13.01 -20.08
C ARG A 128 24.32 13.72 -21.06
N ILE A 129 24.41 15.02 -20.97
CA ILE A 129 25.52 15.80 -21.49
C ILE A 129 26.70 15.59 -20.57
#